data_1eeb44f74c2cd970840d1d6dc0cfa80b
#
_entry.id   1eeb44f74c2cd970840d1d6dc0cfa80b
#
_cell.length_a   1.000
_cell.length_b   1.000
_cell.length_c   1.000
_cell.angle_alpha   90.00
_cell.angle_beta   90.00
_cell.angle_gamma   90.00
#
_symmetry.space_group_name_H-M   'P 1'
#
loop_
_entity.id
_entity.type
_entity.pdbx_description
1 polymer ?
#
loop_
_entity_poly.entity_id
_entity_poly.type
_entity_poly.pdbx_seq_one_letter_code
_entity_poly.pdbx_strand_id
1 'polypeptide(L)'
;MVVDDSPFMRELLGDVLRHFDVRNIREASDGAEALKIMLAWTPDIILMDWEMTPFDGIEFTRSVRSSDRGEERFAPIIMISGHSEYWRIQHARNAGVNEYLVKPVSPKALFSRIRAVIERPRPFIKTATYFGPDRRRQDIKTADDRRKDMRDEMPIPAEEAMAQDQINAIFNPGSEHPDDQSEKPVGPQR
;
A
#
# COMPACT_ATOMS: atom_id res chain seq x y z
N MET A 1 8.77 2.10 -9.63
CA MET A 1 9.96 2.64 -8.93
C MET A 1 10.13 1.89 -7.62
N VAL A 2 11.36 1.57 -7.22
CA VAL A 2 11.69 0.94 -5.92
C VAL A 2 12.50 1.96 -5.11
N VAL A 3 12.09 2.23 -3.88
CA VAL A 3 12.75 3.19 -2.99
C VAL A 3 12.95 2.53 -1.62
N ASP A 4 14.20 2.28 -1.28
CA ASP A 4 14.62 1.63 -0.01
C ASP A 4 16.08 1.99 0.22
N ASP A 5 16.51 2.30 1.44
CA ASP A 5 17.89 2.68 1.72
C ASP A 5 18.85 1.48 1.67
N SER A 6 18.32 0.26 1.82
CA SER A 6 19.07 -0.99 1.69
C SER A 6 19.28 -1.38 0.22
N PRO A 7 20.53 -1.39 -0.29
CA PRO A 7 20.82 -1.88 -1.64
C PRO A 7 20.35 -3.31 -1.87
N PHE A 8 20.47 -4.16 -0.84
CA PHE A 8 20.01 -5.55 -0.89
C PHE A 8 18.49 -5.64 -1.11
N MET A 9 17.70 -4.81 -0.41
CA MET A 9 16.26 -4.81 -0.58
C MET A 9 15.85 -4.28 -1.94
N ARG A 10 16.53 -3.26 -2.46
CA ARG A 10 16.27 -2.75 -3.82
C ARG A 10 16.53 -3.84 -4.87
N GLU A 11 17.66 -4.53 -4.77
CA GLU A 11 18.00 -5.65 -5.67
C GLU A 11 16.96 -6.77 -5.58
N LEU A 12 16.62 -7.22 -4.36
CA LEU A 12 15.62 -8.27 -4.13
C LEU A 12 14.25 -7.91 -4.73
N LEU A 13 13.75 -6.70 -4.45
CA LEU A 13 12.47 -6.23 -4.99
C LEU A 13 12.54 -6.09 -6.53
N GLY A 14 13.66 -5.60 -7.05
CA GLY A 14 13.92 -5.52 -8.48
C GLY A 14 13.86 -6.88 -9.16
N ASP A 15 14.47 -7.91 -8.57
CA ASP A 15 14.45 -9.28 -9.09
C ASP A 15 13.04 -9.86 -9.07
N VAL A 16 12.29 -9.68 -7.98
CA VAL A 16 10.89 -10.12 -7.91
C VAL A 16 10.04 -9.41 -8.99
N LEU A 17 10.22 -8.11 -9.19
CA LEU A 17 9.51 -7.37 -10.22
C LEU A 17 9.88 -7.85 -11.64
N ARG A 18 11.14 -8.17 -11.91
CA ARG A 18 11.56 -8.74 -13.19
C ARG A 18 10.91 -10.09 -13.47
N HIS A 19 10.73 -10.93 -12.44
CA HIS A 19 9.97 -12.19 -12.55
C HIS A 19 8.48 -11.96 -12.87
N PHE A 20 7.93 -10.78 -12.57
CA PHE A 20 6.58 -10.37 -12.99
C PHE A 20 6.56 -9.67 -14.35
N ASP A 21 7.64 -9.77 -15.14
CA ASP A 21 7.82 -9.14 -16.46
C ASP A 21 7.79 -7.59 -16.42
N VAL A 22 8.08 -6.99 -15.27
CA VAL A 22 8.25 -5.53 -15.15
C VAL A 22 9.63 -5.15 -15.72
N ARG A 23 9.65 -4.35 -16.79
CA ARG A 23 10.89 -4.04 -17.53
C ARG A 23 11.50 -2.70 -17.17
N ASN A 24 10.69 -1.71 -16.86
CA ASN A 24 11.15 -0.36 -16.58
C ASN A 24 11.18 -0.11 -15.07
N ILE A 25 12.27 -0.52 -14.43
CA ILE A 25 12.48 -0.37 -12.99
C ILE A 25 13.52 0.72 -12.76
N ARG A 26 13.19 1.72 -11.94
CA ARG A 26 14.14 2.71 -11.43
C ARG A 26 14.22 2.58 -9.92
N GLU A 27 15.41 2.78 -9.40
CA GLU A 27 15.73 2.66 -7.98
C GLU A 27 16.13 4.00 -7.40
N ALA A 28 15.82 4.19 -6.13
CA ALA A 28 16.28 5.33 -5.34
C ALA A 28 16.62 4.86 -3.92
N SER A 29 17.61 5.48 -3.31
CA SER A 29 18.08 5.16 -1.96
C SER A 29 17.32 5.90 -0.85
N ASP A 30 16.58 6.93 -1.21
CA ASP A 30 15.76 7.73 -0.29
C ASP A 30 14.66 8.51 -1.03
N GLY A 31 13.78 9.14 -0.26
CA GLY A 31 12.69 9.92 -0.83
C GLY A 31 13.13 11.15 -1.63
N ALA A 32 14.28 11.75 -1.31
CA ALA A 32 14.77 12.92 -2.04
C ALA A 32 15.30 12.53 -3.43
N GLU A 33 16.02 11.41 -3.53
CA GLU A 33 16.45 10.84 -4.79
C GLU A 33 15.24 10.41 -5.64
N ALA A 34 14.24 9.78 -5.01
CA ALA A 34 13.01 9.40 -5.66
C ALA A 34 12.27 10.59 -6.27
N LEU A 35 12.15 11.71 -5.55
CA LEU A 35 11.56 12.94 -6.08
C LEU A 35 12.35 13.51 -7.27
N LYS A 36 13.70 13.46 -7.24
CA LYS A 36 14.53 13.88 -8.39
C LYS A 36 14.26 13.05 -9.62
N ILE A 37 14.16 11.72 -9.47
CA ILE A 37 13.82 10.81 -10.57
C ILE A 37 12.44 11.16 -11.15
N MET A 38 11.47 11.48 -10.30
CA MET A 38 10.12 11.83 -10.69
C MET A 38 10.01 13.16 -11.44
N LEU A 39 11.01 14.03 -11.41
CA LEU A 39 11.04 15.23 -12.24
C LEU A 39 11.09 14.92 -13.76
N ALA A 40 11.67 13.79 -14.13
CA ALA A 40 11.87 13.39 -15.51
C ALA A 40 11.12 12.10 -15.89
N TRP A 41 10.48 11.44 -14.94
CA TRP A 41 9.82 10.17 -15.18
C TRP A 41 8.70 9.90 -14.16
N THR A 42 7.50 9.64 -14.65
CA THR A 42 6.34 9.29 -13.81
C THR A 42 6.26 7.78 -13.64
N PRO A 43 6.39 7.24 -12.43
CA PRO A 43 6.22 5.81 -12.18
C PRO A 43 4.75 5.41 -12.18
N ASP A 44 4.44 4.25 -12.75
CA ASP A 44 3.10 3.63 -12.66
C ASP A 44 2.80 3.11 -11.25
N ILE A 45 3.83 2.64 -10.53
CA ILE A 45 3.75 2.17 -9.14
C ILE A 45 5.05 2.50 -8.41
N ILE A 46 4.94 2.86 -7.15
CA ILE A 46 6.07 3.12 -6.25
C ILE A 46 6.03 2.08 -5.12
N LEU A 47 7.08 1.27 -5.01
CA LEU A 47 7.39 0.47 -3.82
C LEU A 47 8.28 1.34 -2.93
N MET A 48 7.85 1.60 -1.72
CA MET A 48 8.46 2.59 -0.84
C MET A 48 8.72 1.99 0.54
N ASP A 49 9.98 1.95 0.95
CA ASP A 49 10.27 1.69 2.37
C ASP A 49 9.80 2.85 3.24
N TRP A 50 9.43 2.54 4.47
CA TRP A 50 9.06 3.58 5.43
C TRP A 50 10.29 4.25 6.01
N GLU A 51 11.20 3.44 6.56
CA GLU A 51 12.33 3.94 7.36
C GLU A 51 13.56 4.19 6.51
N MET A 52 13.68 5.40 6.02
CA MET A 52 14.85 5.87 5.27
C MET A 52 15.33 7.19 5.85
N THR A 53 16.60 7.48 5.72
CA THR A 53 17.21 8.76 6.09
C THR A 53 17.91 9.37 4.87
N PRO A 54 17.89 10.69 4.69
CA PRO A 54 17.30 11.73 5.56
C PRO A 54 15.82 12.00 5.34
N PHE A 55 15.16 11.36 4.34
CA PHE A 55 13.80 11.66 3.91
C PHE A 55 12.99 10.37 3.85
N ASP A 56 12.08 10.19 4.81
CA ASP A 56 11.35 8.95 5.00
C ASP A 56 10.19 8.75 4.00
N GLY A 57 9.62 7.54 3.98
CA GLY A 57 8.54 7.18 3.05
C GLY A 57 7.24 7.93 3.30
N ILE A 58 6.97 8.38 4.52
CA ILE A 58 5.78 9.19 4.86
C ILE A 58 5.94 10.62 4.35
N GLU A 59 7.10 11.22 4.58
CA GLU A 59 7.43 12.56 4.09
C GLU A 59 7.39 12.60 2.57
N PHE A 60 7.98 11.57 1.92
CA PHE A 60 7.90 11.40 0.48
C PHE A 60 6.44 11.31 0.00
N THR A 61 5.64 10.44 0.62
CA THR A 61 4.23 10.26 0.24
C THR A 61 3.47 11.58 0.33
N ARG A 62 3.63 12.33 1.43
CA ARG A 62 3.01 13.65 1.59
C ARG A 62 3.47 14.64 0.52
N SER A 63 4.76 14.66 0.20
CA SER A 63 5.33 15.53 -0.82
C SER A 63 4.73 15.24 -2.20
N VAL A 64 4.62 13.96 -2.58
CA VAL A 64 3.97 13.54 -3.84
C VAL A 64 2.50 13.95 -3.86
N ARG A 65 1.75 13.71 -2.77
CA ARG A 65 0.32 14.01 -2.70
C ARG A 65 0.00 15.51 -2.66
N SER A 66 0.90 16.33 -2.10
CA SER A 66 0.77 17.78 -2.04
C SER A 66 1.28 18.50 -3.29
N SER A 67 1.94 17.78 -4.21
CA SER A 67 2.44 18.36 -5.45
C SER A 67 1.29 18.92 -6.29
N ASP A 68 1.44 20.16 -6.74
CA ASP A 68 0.54 20.75 -7.75
C ASP A 68 0.94 20.35 -9.19
N ARG A 69 2.02 19.57 -9.33
CA ARG A 69 2.51 19.07 -10.61
C ARG A 69 1.71 17.83 -11.03
N GLY A 70 1.21 17.84 -12.21
CA GLY A 70 0.74 16.76 -13.06
C GLY A 70 0.15 15.49 -12.45
N GLU A 71 0.39 14.39 -13.15
CA GLU A 71 -0.20 13.08 -12.86
C GLU A 71 0.57 12.29 -11.79
N GLU A 72 1.81 12.67 -11.47
CA GLU A 72 2.65 11.95 -10.50
C GLU A 72 2.03 11.87 -9.09
N ARG A 73 1.18 12.86 -8.74
CA ARG A 73 0.46 12.87 -7.47
C ARG A 73 -0.56 11.73 -7.31
N PHE A 74 -0.94 11.08 -8.41
CA PHE A 74 -1.86 9.94 -8.43
C PHE A 74 -1.12 8.60 -8.45
N ALA A 75 0.21 8.60 -8.62
CA ALA A 75 0.98 7.36 -8.66
C ALA A 75 0.68 6.49 -7.43
N PRO A 76 0.28 5.22 -7.61
CA PRO A 76 0.06 4.31 -6.50
C PRO A 76 1.34 4.09 -5.70
N ILE A 77 1.23 4.20 -4.37
CA ILE A 77 2.33 3.96 -3.43
C ILE A 77 1.97 2.74 -2.61
N ILE A 78 2.82 1.71 -2.67
CA ILE A 78 2.80 0.52 -1.82
C ILE A 78 3.91 0.70 -0.80
N MET A 79 3.55 0.92 0.47
CA MET A 79 4.53 1.05 1.54
C MET A 79 4.96 -0.32 2.03
N ILE A 80 6.25 -0.50 2.20
CA ILE A 80 6.87 -1.72 2.71
C ILE A 80 7.57 -1.36 4.02
N SER A 81 7.28 -2.06 5.12
CA SER A 81 7.82 -1.68 6.42
C SER A 81 7.98 -2.87 7.36
N GLY A 82 8.93 -2.80 8.28
CA GLY A 82 9.04 -3.74 9.39
C GLY A 82 7.97 -3.57 10.47
N HIS A 83 7.19 -2.51 10.39
CA HIS A 83 6.20 -2.15 11.40
C HIS A 83 4.80 -2.63 11.04
N SER A 84 4.11 -3.20 12.02
CA SER A 84 2.74 -3.70 11.89
C SER A 84 1.78 -3.14 12.93
N GLU A 85 2.20 -2.14 13.71
CA GLU A 85 1.37 -1.49 14.72
C GLU A 85 0.24 -0.68 14.06
N TYR A 86 -0.95 -0.80 14.60
CA TYR A 86 -2.16 -0.17 14.06
C TYR A 86 -2.01 1.34 13.80
N TRP A 87 -1.41 2.08 14.74
CA TRP A 87 -1.24 3.52 14.58
C TRP A 87 -0.32 3.90 13.41
N ARG A 88 0.73 3.09 13.14
CA ARG A 88 1.62 3.30 11.99
C ARG A 88 0.88 3.05 10.68
N ILE A 89 0.11 1.98 10.63
CA ILE A 89 -0.70 1.65 9.45
C ILE A 89 -1.71 2.76 9.16
N GLN A 90 -2.38 3.28 10.20
CA GLN A 90 -3.27 4.43 10.06
C GLN A 90 -2.53 5.70 9.61
N HIS A 91 -1.30 5.90 10.12
CA HIS A 91 -0.46 7.03 9.71
C HIS A 91 -0.11 6.96 8.22
N ALA A 92 0.33 5.80 7.72
CA ALA A 92 0.59 5.58 6.30
C ALA A 92 -0.67 5.82 5.43
N ARG A 93 -1.81 5.28 5.85
CA ARG A 93 -3.09 5.50 5.18
C ARG A 93 -3.48 6.98 5.15
N ASN A 94 -3.28 7.69 6.25
CA ASN A 94 -3.57 9.11 6.34
C ASN A 94 -2.58 9.99 5.56
N ALA A 95 -1.37 9.52 5.30
CA ALA A 95 -0.43 10.17 4.40
C ALA A 95 -0.80 10.04 2.92
N GLY A 96 -1.64 9.05 2.56
CA GLY A 96 -2.07 8.83 1.17
C GLY A 96 -1.43 7.60 0.50
N VAL A 97 -0.95 6.64 1.30
CA VAL A 97 -0.48 5.34 0.82
C VAL A 97 -1.66 4.52 0.28
N ASN A 98 -1.47 3.80 -0.83
CA ASN A 98 -2.48 2.96 -1.45
C ASN A 98 -2.57 1.58 -0.81
N GLU A 99 -1.42 0.94 -0.57
CA GLU A 99 -1.32 -0.41 -0.01
C GLU A 99 -0.17 -0.47 0.98
N TYR A 100 -0.25 -1.42 1.91
CA TYR A 100 0.77 -1.63 2.93
C TYR A 100 1.20 -3.09 2.99
N LEU A 101 2.51 -3.32 3.09
CA LEU A 101 3.10 -4.65 3.13
C LEU A 101 4.12 -4.73 4.27
N VAL A 102 3.94 -5.69 5.16
CA VAL A 102 4.86 -5.90 6.30
C VAL A 102 6.04 -6.78 5.87
N LYS A 103 7.26 -6.38 6.24
CA LYS A 103 8.47 -7.21 6.10
C LYS A 103 8.39 -8.40 7.08
N PRO A 104 8.79 -9.63 6.69
CA PRO A 104 9.46 -10.00 5.45
C PRO A 104 8.51 -10.10 4.24
N VAL A 105 8.97 -9.60 3.09
CA VAL A 105 8.18 -9.56 1.86
C VAL A 105 8.28 -10.88 1.10
N SER A 106 7.16 -11.54 0.87
CA SER A 106 7.11 -12.67 -0.06
C SER A 106 6.71 -12.21 -1.47
N PRO A 107 7.19 -12.89 -2.54
CA PRO A 107 6.77 -12.58 -3.90
C PRO A 107 5.24 -12.63 -4.10
N LYS A 108 4.58 -13.61 -3.48
CA LYS A 108 3.10 -13.75 -3.53
C LYS A 108 2.41 -12.55 -2.91
N ALA A 109 2.86 -12.10 -1.73
CA ALA A 109 2.27 -10.95 -1.04
C ALA A 109 2.50 -9.66 -1.84
N LEU A 110 3.70 -9.44 -2.39
CA LEU A 110 3.99 -8.29 -3.24
C LEU A 110 3.11 -8.28 -4.49
N PHE A 111 3.01 -9.42 -5.19
CA PHE A 111 2.15 -9.56 -6.37
C PHE A 111 0.70 -9.22 -6.05
N SER A 112 0.19 -9.72 -4.92
CA SER A 112 -1.19 -9.44 -4.48
C SER A 112 -1.44 -7.93 -4.29
N ARG A 113 -0.46 -7.19 -3.74
CA ARG A 113 -0.59 -5.72 -3.55
C ARG A 113 -0.51 -4.96 -4.87
N ILE A 114 0.43 -5.34 -5.75
CA ILE A 114 0.53 -4.78 -7.10
C ILE A 114 -0.78 -5.01 -7.86
N ARG A 115 -1.31 -6.23 -7.83
CA ARG A 115 -2.58 -6.56 -8.46
C ARG A 115 -3.75 -5.75 -7.89
N ALA A 116 -3.79 -5.55 -6.56
CA ALA A 116 -4.85 -4.77 -5.92
C ALA A 116 -4.88 -3.31 -6.41
N VAL A 117 -3.74 -2.65 -6.56
CA VAL A 117 -3.69 -1.25 -7.05
C VAL A 117 -4.02 -1.14 -8.54
N ILE A 118 -3.78 -2.18 -9.34
CA ILE A 118 -4.07 -2.20 -10.78
C ILE A 118 -5.53 -2.56 -11.06
N GLU A 119 -6.01 -3.65 -10.48
CA GLU A 119 -7.35 -4.19 -10.80
C GLU A 119 -8.48 -3.50 -10.01
N ARG A 120 -8.16 -2.95 -8.84
CA ARG A 120 -9.12 -2.30 -7.93
C ARG A 120 -8.60 -0.94 -7.44
N PRO A 121 -8.31 0.00 -8.37
CA PRO A 121 -7.81 1.31 -8.00
C PRO A 121 -8.84 2.05 -7.14
N ARG A 122 -8.41 2.54 -5.98
CA ARG A 122 -9.26 3.42 -5.16
C ARG A 122 -9.34 4.80 -5.80
N PRO A 123 -10.54 5.40 -5.88
CA PRO A 123 -10.68 6.77 -6.35
C PRO A 123 -9.89 7.72 -5.44
N PHE A 124 -9.29 8.75 -6.02
CA PHE A 124 -8.65 9.80 -5.25
C PHE A 124 -9.68 10.85 -4.85
N ILE A 125 -9.61 11.28 -3.62
CA ILE A 125 -10.45 12.35 -3.07
C ILE A 125 -9.62 13.56 -2.67
N LYS A 126 -10.19 14.74 -2.80
CA LYS A 126 -9.60 16.00 -2.34
C LYS A 126 -10.51 16.63 -1.29
N THR A 127 -9.95 16.94 -0.14
CA THR A 127 -10.58 17.73 0.93
C THR A 127 -9.72 18.95 1.26
N ALA A 128 -10.11 19.77 2.21
CA ALA A 128 -9.31 20.91 2.65
C ALA A 128 -7.93 20.51 3.22
N THR A 129 -7.81 19.30 3.80
CA THR A 129 -6.60 18.84 4.52
C THR A 129 -6.01 17.55 3.99
N TYR A 130 -6.62 16.95 2.94
CA TYR A 130 -6.18 15.66 2.44
C TYR A 130 -6.37 15.55 0.93
N PHE A 131 -5.35 15.00 0.27
CA PHE A 131 -5.44 14.49 -1.08
C PHE A 131 -4.82 13.10 -1.15
N GLY A 132 -5.56 12.12 -1.67
CA GLY A 132 -5.09 10.73 -1.77
C GLY A 132 -6.21 9.74 -2.03
N PRO A 133 -5.91 8.43 -1.99
CA PRO A 133 -6.92 7.38 -2.15
C PRO A 133 -8.03 7.51 -1.11
N ASP A 134 -9.28 7.25 -1.52
CA ASP A 134 -10.42 7.32 -0.59
C ASP A 134 -10.21 6.35 0.59
N ARG A 135 -10.32 6.89 1.80
CA ARG A 135 -10.11 6.17 3.05
C ARG A 135 -11.40 5.58 3.64
N ARG A 136 -12.54 5.91 3.03
CA ARG A 136 -13.84 5.43 3.52
C ARG A 136 -13.98 3.97 3.19
N ARG A 137 -14.53 3.20 4.12
CA ARG A 137 -15.08 1.89 3.79
C ARG A 137 -16.20 2.13 2.78
N GLN A 138 -16.08 1.59 1.58
CA GLN A 138 -17.20 1.51 0.66
C GLN A 138 -18.07 0.31 1.05
N ASP A 139 -18.67 0.37 2.22
CA ASP A 139 -19.89 -0.38 2.44
C ASP A 139 -20.96 0.37 1.66
N ILE A 140 -21.39 -0.21 0.54
CA ILE A 140 -22.61 0.18 -0.16
C ILE A 140 -23.77 -0.26 0.76
N LYS A 141 -23.91 0.43 1.88
CA LYS A 141 -25.05 0.29 2.77
C LYS A 141 -26.00 1.46 2.54
N THR A 142 -27.23 1.12 2.25
CA THR A 142 -28.38 2.02 2.13
C THR A 142 -28.45 3.02 3.28
N ALA A 143 -29.05 4.18 3.03
CA ALA A 143 -29.06 5.35 3.90
C ALA A 143 -29.54 5.12 5.37
N ASP A 144 -30.11 3.95 5.67
CA ASP A 144 -30.68 3.62 6.98
C ASP A 144 -29.66 3.00 7.97
N ASP A 145 -28.51 2.53 7.47
CA ASP A 145 -27.52 1.80 8.28
C ASP A 145 -26.38 2.69 8.85
N ARG A 146 -26.37 3.97 8.47
CA ARG A 146 -25.30 4.93 8.86
C ARG A 146 -25.21 5.25 10.35
N ARG A 147 -26.20 4.88 11.14
CA ARG A 147 -26.27 5.23 12.58
C ARG A 147 -25.87 4.11 13.52
N LYS A 148 -25.72 2.85 13.03
CA LYS A 148 -25.37 1.70 13.86
C LYS A 148 -23.87 1.40 13.93
N ASP A 149 -23.10 1.73 12.90
CA ASP A 149 -21.70 1.30 12.75
C ASP A 149 -20.67 2.10 13.59
N MET A 150 -21.09 3.12 14.34
CA MET A 150 -20.15 3.90 15.18
C MET A 150 -19.92 3.33 16.57
N ARG A 151 -20.52 2.17 16.94
CA ARG A 151 -20.50 1.69 18.33
C ARG A 151 -19.80 0.36 18.56
N ASP A 152 -19.44 -0.40 17.56
CA ASP A 152 -18.93 -1.78 17.72
C ASP A 152 -17.49 -2.02 17.24
N GLU A 153 -16.75 -1.00 16.82
CA GLU A 153 -15.32 -1.15 16.67
C GLU A 153 -14.68 -1.09 18.07
N MET A 154 -14.41 -2.26 18.63
CA MET A 154 -13.50 -2.34 19.78
C MET A 154 -12.19 -1.65 19.37
N PRO A 155 -11.71 -0.65 20.12
CA PRO A 155 -10.46 0.01 19.79
C PRO A 155 -9.34 -1.03 19.87
N ILE A 156 -8.76 -1.38 18.73
CA ILE A 156 -7.53 -2.16 18.71
C ILE A 156 -6.49 -1.30 19.43
N PRO A 157 -5.80 -1.81 20.47
CA PRO A 157 -4.76 -1.05 21.15
C PRO A 157 -3.76 -0.51 20.12
N ALA A 158 -3.42 0.76 20.20
CA ALA A 158 -2.58 1.44 19.18
C ALA A 158 -1.21 0.77 18.98
N GLU A 159 -0.72 0.06 20.00
CA GLU A 159 0.57 -0.63 20.03
C GLU A 159 0.48 -2.09 19.59
N GLU A 160 -0.71 -2.64 19.37
CA GLU A 160 -0.86 -4.03 18.96
C GLU A 160 -0.41 -4.23 17.53
N ALA A 161 0.43 -5.26 17.33
CA ALA A 161 0.90 -5.67 16.02
C ALA A 161 -0.24 -6.35 15.25
N MET A 162 -0.45 -5.93 14.00
CA MET A 162 -1.49 -6.46 13.14
C MET A 162 -0.95 -7.51 12.17
N ALA A 163 -1.73 -8.54 11.90
CA ALA A 163 -1.44 -9.47 10.81
C ALA A 163 -1.69 -8.82 9.44
N GLN A 164 -1.03 -9.32 8.40
CA GLN A 164 -1.11 -8.72 7.06
C GLN A 164 -2.54 -8.70 6.49
N ASP A 165 -3.37 -9.68 6.81
CA ASP A 165 -4.77 -9.73 6.39
C ASP A 165 -5.63 -8.66 7.06
N GLN A 166 -5.41 -8.38 8.33
CA GLN A 166 -6.06 -7.26 9.03
C GLN A 166 -5.66 -5.91 8.40
N ILE A 167 -4.37 -5.76 8.06
CA ILE A 167 -3.86 -4.58 7.35
C ILE A 167 -4.53 -4.46 5.98
N ASN A 168 -4.64 -5.58 5.25
CA ASN A 168 -5.31 -5.60 3.95
C ASN A 168 -6.76 -5.13 4.03
N ALA A 169 -7.48 -5.52 5.08
CA ALA A 169 -8.86 -5.08 5.30
C ALA A 169 -8.98 -3.57 5.56
N ILE A 170 -7.95 -2.94 6.13
CA ILE A 170 -7.90 -1.48 6.30
C ILE A 170 -7.77 -0.77 4.96
N PHE A 171 -6.95 -1.30 4.04
CA PHE A 171 -6.70 -0.68 2.74
C PHE A 171 -7.76 -1.06 1.69
N ASN A 172 -8.28 -2.30 1.72
CA ASN A 172 -9.23 -2.83 0.76
C ASN A 172 -10.44 -3.46 1.46
N PRO A 173 -11.29 -2.68 2.12
CA PRO A 173 -12.50 -3.19 2.75
C PRO A 173 -13.44 -3.79 1.68
N GLY A 174 -13.92 -5.02 1.90
CA GLY A 174 -14.83 -5.73 0.99
C GLY A 174 -14.15 -6.59 -0.09
N SER A 175 -12.85 -6.73 -0.10
CA SER A 175 -12.18 -7.76 -0.90
C SER A 175 -12.23 -9.09 -0.12
N GLU A 176 -13.00 -10.07 -0.61
CA GLU A 176 -12.84 -11.45 -0.17
C GLU A 176 -11.39 -11.88 -0.39
N HIS A 177 -10.82 -12.58 0.57
CA HIS A 177 -9.44 -13.06 0.53
C HIS A 177 -9.20 -13.91 -0.70
N PRO A 178 -8.25 -13.59 -1.61
CA PRO A 178 -7.88 -14.52 -2.68
C PRO A 178 -7.13 -15.75 -2.17
N ASP A 179 -6.82 -15.84 -0.89
CA ASP A 179 -6.05 -16.92 -0.29
C ASP A 179 -6.90 -18.06 0.29
N ASP A 180 -8.24 -17.96 0.28
CA ASP A 180 -9.15 -19.03 0.79
C ASP A 180 -9.54 -20.06 -0.29
N GLN A 181 -8.68 -20.30 -1.27
CA GLN A 181 -8.71 -21.54 -2.04
C GLN A 181 -7.70 -22.54 -1.46
N SER A 182 -7.84 -22.83 -0.18
CA SER A 182 -7.26 -24.03 0.43
C SER A 182 -7.90 -25.25 -0.21
N GLU A 183 -7.11 -25.99 -0.95
CA GLU A 183 -7.20 -27.40 -1.34
C GLU A 183 -8.45 -28.15 -0.83
N LYS A 184 -9.43 -28.32 -1.71
CA LYS A 184 -10.41 -29.39 -1.50
C LYS A 184 -9.65 -30.71 -1.64
N PRO A 185 -9.69 -31.59 -0.63
CA PRO A 185 -9.06 -32.90 -0.75
C PRO A 185 -9.72 -33.68 -1.92
N VAL A 186 -8.88 -34.07 -2.87
CA VAL A 186 -9.28 -34.99 -3.94
C VAL A 186 -9.59 -36.34 -3.27
N GLY A 187 -10.86 -36.65 -3.17
CA GLY A 187 -11.32 -37.96 -2.69
C GLY A 187 -10.86 -39.07 -3.64
N PRO A 188 -10.59 -40.29 -3.13
CA PRO A 188 -10.11 -41.38 -3.95
C PRO A 188 -11.18 -41.78 -4.94
N GLN A 189 -10.83 -41.78 -6.23
CA GLN A 189 -11.63 -42.41 -7.28
C GLN A 189 -11.55 -43.93 -7.12
N ARG A 190 -12.72 -44.56 -6.98
CA ARG A 190 -12.88 -46.00 -7.14
C ARG A 190 -13.12 -46.34 -8.60
#